data_b0eabf66d2b4692468322b7526e5e786
#
_entry.id   b0eabf66d2b4692468322b7526e5e786
#
_cell.length_a   1.000
_cell.length_b   1.000
_cell.length_c   1.000
_cell.angle_alpha   90.00
_cell.angle_beta   90.00
_cell.angle_gamma   90.00
#
_symmetry.space_group_name_H-M   'P 1'
#
loop_
_entity.id
_entity.type
_entity.pdbx_description
1 polymer ?
#
loop_
_entity_poly.entity_id
_entity_poly.type
_entity_poly.pdbx_seq_one_letter_code
_entity_poly.pdbx_strand_id
1 'polypeptide(L)'
;PQMIGIIGRSGAGKSTMLRIINRLTDATSGKIIVKDENILDFKKNKKRAWQKNCAMIFQQFNLIPRLDVLTNVILGTLNEQSFFKSSLKLFTKEERTEALINLDKLGMAETALQRAETLSGGQQQRVAICRALMQNPSMILADEPIASLDPYNARLVMESLQKIHKEKNITVICNLHTLDTAKKYCDRIIGMKTGNIVFDDQPELLKDETARDIYGAEAEEAFEAAITSTSLGDNQERLIGNKKGEGLD
;
A
#
# COMPACT_ATOMS: atom_id res chain seq x y z
N PRO A 1 -7.84 -13.54 -5.02
CA PRO A 1 -7.10 -12.39 -4.50
C PRO A 1 -6.18 -12.78 -3.36
N GLN A 2 -5.02 -12.13 -3.26
CA GLN A 2 -4.01 -12.38 -2.23
C GLN A 2 -3.41 -11.04 -1.77
N MET A 3 -2.92 -10.99 -0.54
CA MET A 3 -2.03 -9.94 -0.09
C MET A 3 -0.58 -10.42 -0.24
N ILE A 4 0.18 -9.79 -1.14
CA ILE A 4 1.51 -10.23 -1.55
C ILE A 4 2.55 -9.22 -1.08
N GLY A 5 3.57 -9.69 -0.36
CA GLY A 5 4.72 -8.89 0.03
C GLY A 5 5.91 -9.12 -0.91
N ILE A 6 6.46 -8.06 -1.48
CA ILE A 6 7.72 -8.14 -2.20
C ILE A 6 8.82 -7.63 -1.28
N ILE A 7 9.79 -8.48 -0.96
CA ILE A 7 10.92 -8.17 -0.07
C ILE A 7 12.25 -8.22 -0.82
N GLY A 8 13.26 -7.57 -0.28
CA GLY A 8 14.62 -7.55 -0.84
C GLY A 8 15.32 -6.23 -0.55
N ARG A 9 16.63 -6.20 -0.74
CA ARG A 9 17.47 -5.01 -0.53
C ARG A 9 17.03 -3.80 -1.35
N SER A 10 17.47 -2.63 -0.93
CA SER A 10 17.40 -1.44 -1.78
C SER A 10 18.10 -1.70 -3.12
N GLY A 11 17.49 -1.29 -4.22
CA GLY A 11 18.01 -1.56 -5.57
C GLY A 11 17.73 -2.97 -6.12
N ALA A 12 17.07 -3.88 -5.41
CA ALA A 12 16.72 -5.22 -5.92
C ALA A 12 15.74 -5.23 -7.10
N GLY A 13 15.13 -4.07 -7.43
CA GLY A 13 14.20 -3.96 -8.56
C GLY A 13 12.72 -3.95 -8.17
N LYS A 14 12.37 -3.99 -6.88
CA LYS A 14 10.99 -4.07 -6.37
C LYS A 14 10.08 -2.98 -6.93
N SER A 15 10.46 -1.70 -6.78
CA SER A 15 9.67 -0.56 -7.29
C SER A 15 9.57 -0.55 -8.81
N THR A 16 10.63 -0.99 -9.51
CA THR A 16 10.61 -1.14 -10.97
C THR A 16 9.60 -2.19 -11.39
N MET A 17 9.55 -3.32 -10.70
CA MET A 17 8.56 -4.38 -10.95
C MET A 17 7.13 -3.87 -10.79
N LEU A 18 6.81 -3.16 -9.69
CA LEU A 18 5.47 -2.58 -9.51
C LEU A 18 5.13 -1.57 -10.61
N ARG A 19 6.07 -0.72 -11.00
CA ARG A 19 5.87 0.28 -12.06
C ARG A 19 5.65 -0.36 -13.42
N ILE A 20 6.30 -1.48 -13.70
CA ILE A 20 6.08 -2.26 -14.94
C ILE A 20 4.70 -2.93 -14.91
N ILE A 21 4.28 -3.52 -13.79
CA ILE A 21 2.93 -4.09 -13.62
C ILE A 21 1.86 -3.02 -13.81
N ASN A 22 2.03 -1.82 -13.24
CA ASN A 22 1.10 -0.69 -13.45
C ASN A 22 1.22 -0.05 -14.85
N ARG A 23 2.22 -0.43 -15.66
CA ARG A 23 2.49 0.19 -16.97
C ARG A 23 2.90 1.68 -16.88
N LEU A 24 3.47 2.11 -15.76
CA LEU A 24 4.14 3.41 -15.63
C LEU A 24 5.52 3.40 -16.28
N THR A 25 6.19 2.26 -16.27
CA THR A 25 7.48 2.00 -16.95
C THR A 25 7.28 0.87 -17.95
N ASP A 26 7.87 1.00 -19.11
CA ASP A 26 7.83 -0.06 -20.12
C ASP A 26 8.93 -1.10 -19.83
N ALA A 27 8.62 -2.38 -20.04
CA ALA A 27 9.60 -3.46 -19.95
C ALA A 27 10.43 -3.54 -21.24
N THR A 28 11.71 -3.89 -21.11
CA THR A 28 12.59 -4.13 -22.27
C THR A 28 12.17 -5.39 -23.03
N SER A 29 11.76 -6.43 -22.29
CA SER A 29 11.31 -7.71 -22.85
C SER A 29 10.48 -8.48 -21.83
N GLY A 30 9.87 -9.57 -22.24
CA GLY A 30 9.08 -10.44 -21.36
C GLY A 30 7.58 -10.33 -21.57
N LYS A 31 6.81 -10.93 -20.67
CA LYS A 31 5.34 -10.94 -20.69
C LYS A 31 4.80 -10.85 -19.26
N ILE A 32 3.69 -10.15 -19.09
CA ILE A 32 2.87 -10.19 -17.88
C ILE A 32 1.46 -10.57 -18.31
N ILE A 33 1.05 -11.78 -17.96
CA ILE A 33 -0.24 -12.34 -18.38
C ILE A 33 -1.27 -12.13 -17.29
N VAL A 34 -2.38 -11.50 -17.63
CA VAL A 34 -3.54 -11.31 -16.76
C VAL A 34 -4.78 -11.68 -17.55
N LYS A 35 -5.55 -12.66 -17.07
CA LYS A 35 -6.75 -13.18 -17.78
C LYS A 35 -6.47 -13.47 -19.26
N ASP A 36 -5.39 -14.23 -19.52
CA ASP A 36 -4.93 -14.66 -20.84
C ASP A 36 -4.45 -13.55 -21.79
N GLU A 37 -4.36 -12.32 -21.33
CA GLU A 37 -3.84 -11.20 -22.10
C GLU A 37 -2.48 -10.72 -21.57
N ASN A 38 -1.55 -10.44 -22.50
CA ASN A 38 -0.29 -9.79 -22.12
C ASN A 38 -0.51 -8.30 -21.92
N ILE A 39 -0.48 -7.83 -20.69
CA ILE A 39 -0.71 -6.41 -20.37
C ILE A 39 0.39 -5.49 -20.95
N LEU A 40 1.56 -6.02 -21.27
CA LEU A 40 2.63 -5.23 -21.87
C LEU A 40 2.29 -4.77 -23.29
N ASP A 41 1.39 -5.46 -23.98
CA ASP A 41 0.95 -5.13 -25.33
C ASP A 41 -0.19 -4.08 -25.34
N PHE A 42 -0.73 -3.73 -24.17
CA PHE A 42 -1.83 -2.75 -24.06
C PHE A 42 -1.38 -1.35 -24.51
N LYS A 43 -2.16 -0.72 -25.38
CA LYS A 43 -1.90 0.63 -25.91
C LYS A 43 -3.08 1.57 -25.61
N LYS A 44 -2.79 2.87 -25.55
CA LYS A 44 -3.78 3.93 -25.41
C LYS A 44 -4.91 3.61 -24.40
N ASN A 45 -6.14 3.44 -24.86
CA ASN A 45 -7.31 3.25 -24.00
C ASN A 45 -7.23 1.96 -23.17
N LYS A 46 -6.69 0.86 -23.72
CA LYS A 46 -6.52 -0.41 -23.00
C LYS A 46 -5.47 -0.27 -21.88
N LYS A 47 -4.37 0.46 -22.15
CA LYS A 47 -3.36 0.79 -21.13
C LYS A 47 -3.98 1.65 -20.02
N ARG A 48 -4.77 2.68 -20.36
CA ARG A 48 -5.47 3.52 -19.37
C ARG A 48 -6.47 2.73 -18.52
N ALA A 49 -7.26 1.86 -19.16
CA ALA A 49 -8.20 0.99 -18.46
C ALA A 49 -7.48 0.04 -17.50
N TRP A 50 -6.34 -0.51 -17.90
CA TRP A 50 -5.49 -1.31 -17.01
C TRP A 50 -4.99 -0.49 -15.81
N GLN A 51 -4.43 0.70 -16.04
CA GLN A 51 -3.94 1.59 -14.99
C GLN A 51 -5.03 2.01 -14.00
N LYS A 52 -6.27 2.18 -14.46
CA LYS A 52 -7.43 2.42 -13.60
C LYS A 52 -7.73 1.21 -12.73
N ASN A 53 -7.72 0.00 -13.30
CA ASN A 53 -7.98 -1.24 -12.57
C ASN A 53 -6.86 -1.62 -11.60
N CYS A 54 -5.66 -1.05 -11.78
CA CYS A 54 -4.46 -1.33 -11.02
C CYS A 54 -3.97 -0.05 -10.34
N ALA A 55 -4.62 0.33 -9.24
CA ALA A 55 -4.29 1.57 -8.53
C ALA A 55 -2.90 1.49 -7.88
N MET A 56 -2.17 2.60 -7.89
CA MET A 56 -0.82 2.69 -7.30
C MET A 56 -0.80 3.64 -6.10
N ILE A 57 -0.23 3.16 -5.00
CA ILE A 57 0.12 3.93 -3.82
C ILE A 57 1.64 4.08 -3.83
N PHE A 58 2.12 5.31 -3.80
CA PHE A 58 3.54 5.64 -3.89
C PHE A 58 4.14 5.86 -2.50
N GLN A 59 5.44 5.67 -2.37
CA GLN A 59 6.22 5.98 -1.16
C GLN A 59 6.09 7.46 -0.77
N GLN A 60 6.21 8.37 -1.74
CA GLN A 60 5.80 9.76 -1.55
C GLN A 60 4.30 9.84 -1.80
N PHE A 61 3.54 10.31 -0.84
CA PHE A 61 2.07 10.29 -0.84
C PHE A 61 1.44 10.93 -2.09
N ASN A 62 2.18 11.79 -2.80
CA ASN A 62 1.77 12.50 -4.02
C ASN A 62 0.43 13.24 -3.86
N LEU A 63 0.16 13.73 -2.66
CA LEU A 63 -0.97 14.62 -2.40
C LEU A 63 -0.62 16.03 -2.87
N ILE A 64 -1.62 16.79 -3.27
CA ILE A 64 -1.46 18.20 -3.58
C ILE A 64 -1.56 18.98 -2.26
N PRO A 65 -0.45 19.55 -1.74
CA PRO A 65 -0.36 20.06 -0.37
C PRO A 65 -1.41 21.11 -0.03
N ARG A 66 -1.67 22.03 -0.96
CA ARG A 66 -2.58 23.18 -0.80
C ARG A 66 -4.05 22.85 -0.96
N LEU A 67 -4.40 21.65 -1.43
CA LEU A 67 -5.79 21.21 -1.52
C LEU A 67 -6.21 20.55 -0.20
N ASP A 68 -7.51 20.61 0.07
CA ASP A 68 -8.11 19.86 1.15
C ASP A 68 -8.05 18.35 0.89
N VAL A 69 -8.22 17.58 1.96
CA VAL A 69 -8.16 16.11 1.95
C VAL A 69 -9.23 15.53 1.04
N LEU A 70 -10.46 16.02 1.14
CA LEU A 70 -11.59 15.53 0.34
C LEU A 70 -11.31 15.70 -1.15
N THR A 71 -10.83 16.89 -1.55
CA THR A 71 -10.43 17.16 -2.93
C THR A 71 -9.31 16.22 -3.38
N ASN A 72 -8.25 16.02 -2.56
CA ASN A 72 -7.18 15.07 -2.87
C ASN A 72 -7.69 13.65 -3.12
N VAL A 73 -8.66 13.19 -2.34
CA VAL A 73 -9.27 11.86 -2.50
C VAL A 73 -10.05 11.78 -3.80
N ILE A 74 -10.91 12.78 -4.09
CA ILE A 74 -11.74 12.79 -5.30
C ILE A 74 -10.89 12.85 -6.58
N LEU A 75 -9.67 13.42 -6.53
CA LEU A 75 -8.76 13.41 -7.68
C LEU A 75 -8.42 11.97 -8.16
N GLY A 76 -8.68 10.93 -7.36
CA GLY A 76 -8.60 9.53 -7.80
C GLY A 76 -9.52 9.19 -8.97
N THR A 77 -10.63 9.91 -9.16
CA THR A 77 -11.60 9.70 -10.25
C THR A 77 -11.21 10.39 -11.57
N LEU A 78 -10.13 11.17 -11.62
CA LEU A 78 -9.78 12.01 -12.79
C LEU A 78 -9.62 11.23 -14.10
N ASN A 79 -9.29 9.95 -14.04
CA ASN A 79 -9.19 9.11 -15.22
C ASN A 79 -10.56 8.90 -15.94
N GLU A 80 -11.66 9.19 -15.26
CA GLU A 80 -13.02 9.03 -15.76
C GLU A 80 -13.63 10.33 -16.26
N GLN A 81 -13.08 11.48 -15.85
CA GLN A 81 -13.68 12.79 -16.10
C GLN A 81 -13.16 13.44 -17.39
N SER A 82 -14.05 14.21 -18.03
CA SER A 82 -13.64 15.14 -19.09
C SER A 82 -12.70 16.19 -18.49
N PHE A 83 -11.65 16.55 -19.24
CA PHE A 83 -10.66 17.56 -18.87
C PHE A 83 -11.29 18.88 -18.35
N PHE A 84 -12.41 19.30 -18.93
CA PHE A 84 -13.14 20.50 -18.52
C PHE A 84 -13.76 20.40 -17.12
N LYS A 85 -14.34 19.25 -16.75
CA LYS A 85 -14.93 19.05 -15.41
C LYS A 85 -13.86 19.05 -14.32
N SER A 86 -12.73 18.41 -14.59
CA SER A 86 -11.58 18.36 -13.68
C SER A 86 -10.98 19.74 -13.43
N SER A 87 -10.86 20.56 -14.47
CA SER A 87 -10.28 21.91 -14.39
C SER A 87 -11.14 22.87 -13.55
N LEU A 88 -12.47 22.70 -13.57
CA LEU A 88 -13.41 23.53 -12.81
C LEU A 88 -13.72 23.01 -11.41
N LYS A 89 -13.09 21.89 -10.97
CA LYS A 89 -13.35 21.23 -9.66
C LYS A 89 -14.85 20.95 -9.42
N LEU A 90 -15.60 20.67 -10.47
CA LEU A 90 -17.03 20.35 -10.40
C LEU A 90 -17.18 18.86 -10.08
N PHE A 91 -17.03 18.52 -8.81
CA PHE A 91 -17.26 17.16 -8.32
C PHE A 91 -18.73 16.94 -8.02
N THR A 92 -19.24 15.77 -8.39
CA THR A 92 -20.64 15.40 -8.14
C THR A 92 -20.86 15.12 -6.65
N LYS A 93 -22.14 15.10 -6.26
CA LYS A 93 -22.51 14.73 -4.89
C LYS A 93 -22.11 13.29 -4.56
N GLU A 94 -22.25 12.39 -5.53
CA GLU A 94 -21.90 10.98 -5.43
C GLU A 94 -20.41 10.80 -5.19
N GLU A 95 -19.54 11.50 -5.95
CA GLU A 95 -18.08 11.46 -5.77
C GLU A 95 -17.66 11.96 -4.39
N ARG A 96 -18.29 13.05 -3.92
CA ARG A 96 -18.03 13.57 -2.56
C ARG A 96 -18.46 12.59 -1.48
N THR A 97 -19.62 11.96 -1.66
CA THR A 97 -20.14 10.98 -0.70
C THR A 97 -19.24 9.75 -0.67
N GLU A 98 -18.83 9.22 -1.81
CA GLU A 98 -17.91 8.07 -1.89
C GLU A 98 -16.54 8.39 -1.25
N ALA A 99 -16.00 9.58 -1.51
CA ALA A 99 -14.75 10.02 -0.89
C ALA A 99 -14.87 10.11 0.62
N LEU A 100 -15.99 10.66 1.16
CA LEU A 100 -16.23 10.71 2.61
C LEU A 100 -16.37 9.31 3.22
N ILE A 101 -17.06 8.39 2.55
CA ILE A 101 -17.16 6.99 3.00
C ILE A 101 -15.78 6.32 3.05
N ASN A 102 -14.93 6.54 2.05
CA ASN A 102 -13.57 6.00 2.05
C ASN A 102 -12.70 6.63 3.14
N LEU A 103 -12.85 7.93 3.41
CA LEU A 103 -12.17 8.62 4.51
C LEU A 103 -12.62 8.10 5.87
N ASP A 104 -13.93 7.91 6.06
CA ASP A 104 -14.51 7.38 7.30
C ASP A 104 -13.99 5.97 7.61
N LYS A 105 -13.95 5.09 6.63
CA LYS A 105 -13.41 3.72 6.77
C LYS A 105 -11.98 3.67 7.26
N LEU A 106 -11.19 4.71 6.97
CA LEU A 106 -9.79 4.84 7.38
C LEU A 106 -9.58 5.81 8.56
N GLY A 107 -10.65 6.23 9.24
CA GLY A 107 -10.60 7.13 10.39
C GLY A 107 -10.09 8.53 10.05
N MET A 108 -10.43 9.02 8.85
CA MET A 108 -9.95 10.31 8.33
C MET A 108 -11.09 11.30 8.02
N ALA A 109 -12.35 10.97 8.33
CA ALA A 109 -13.51 11.81 7.99
C ALA A 109 -13.40 13.24 8.55
N GLU A 110 -12.95 13.38 9.82
CA GLU A 110 -12.81 14.68 10.48
C GLU A 110 -11.77 15.59 9.83
N THR A 111 -10.84 15.03 9.06
CA THR A 111 -9.79 15.79 8.36
C THR A 111 -10.19 16.24 6.97
N ALA A 112 -11.40 15.88 6.50
CA ALA A 112 -11.83 16.05 5.11
C ALA A 112 -11.63 17.47 4.54
N LEU A 113 -11.84 18.51 5.37
CA LEU A 113 -11.70 19.91 4.97
C LEU A 113 -10.34 20.53 5.34
N GLN A 114 -9.43 19.76 5.96
CA GLN A 114 -8.07 20.22 6.28
C GLN A 114 -7.21 20.17 5.01
N ARG A 115 -6.19 21.04 4.93
CA ARG A 115 -5.18 20.98 3.87
C ARG A 115 -4.28 19.75 4.05
N ALA A 116 -3.94 19.09 2.95
CA ALA A 116 -3.10 17.89 3.01
C ALA A 116 -1.72 18.14 3.65
N GLU A 117 -1.17 19.35 3.50
CA GLU A 117 0.12 19.74 4.09
C GLU A 117 0.12 19.78 5.64
N THR A 118 -1.05 19.87 6.27
CA THR A 118 -1.16 19.92 7.74
C THR A 118 -1.23 18.54 8.38
N LEU A 119 -1.34 17.50 7.59
CA LEU A 119 -1.48 16.11 8.05
C LEU A 119 -0.12 15.50 8.42
N SER A 120 -0.12 14.60 9.41
CA SER A 120 1.03 13.74 9.68
C SER A 120 1.28 12.77 8.50
N GLY A 121 2.50 12.22 8.41
CA GLY A 121 2.85 11.25 7.36
C GLY A 121 1.90 10.06 7.28
N GLY A 122 1.54 9.47 8.44
CA GLY A 122 0.58 8.37 8.49
C GLY A 122 -0.84 8.77 8.05
N GLN A 123 -1.26 10.00 8.35
CA GLN A 123 -2.52 10.54 7.85
C GLN A 123 -2.47 10.76 6.34
N GLN A 124 -1.40 11.35 5.82
CA GLN A 124 -1.21 11.54 4.38
C GLN A 124 -1.23 10.20 3.62
N GLN A 125 -0.62 9.16 4.18
CA GLN A 125 -0.64 7.82 3.59
C GLN A 125 -2.06 7.24 3.53
N ARG A 126 -2.84 7.37 4.60
CA ARG A 126 -4.24 6.92 4.61
C ARG A 126 -5.09 7.70 3.60
N VAL A 127 -4.86 8.98 3.43
CA VAL A 127 -5.51 9.78 2.37
C VAL A 127 -5.10 9.30 0.97
N ALA A 128 -3.83 8.95 0.75
CA ALA A 128 -3.37 8.36 -0.51
C ALA A 128 -4.04 7.01 -0.81
N ILE A 129 -4.28 6.20 0.22
CA ILE A 129 -5.06 4.95 0.10
C ILE A 129 -6.51 5.26 -0.29
N CYS A 130 -7.17 6.22 0.39
CA CYS A 130 -8.53 6.65 0.03
C CYS A 130 -8.61 7.10 -1.44
N ARG A 131 -7.63 7.87 -1.90
CA ARG A 131 -7.55 8.29 -3.31
C ARG A 131 -7.41 7.10 -4.27
N ALA A 132 -6.62 6.10 -3.92
CA ALA A 132 -6.49 4.89 -4.73
C ALA A 132 -7.81 4.12 -4.81
N LEU A 133 -8.58 4.06 -3.73
CA LEU A 133 -9.89 3.40 -3.67
C LEU A 133 -10.94 4.08 -4.53
N MET A 134 -10.85 5.39 -4.78
CA MET A 134 -11.77 6.11 -5.69
C MET A 134 -11.70 5.62 -7.14
N GLN A 135 -10.64 4.92 -7.52
CA GLN A 135 -10.55 4.28 -8.85
C GLN A 135 -11.37 2.99 -8.95
N ASN A 136 -11.96 2.52 -7.84
CA ASN A 136 -12.59 1.21 -7.73
C ASN A 136 -11.73 0.08 -8.36
N PRO A 137 -10.47 -0.08 -7.90
CA PRO A 137 -9.51 -0.95 -8.54
C PRO A 137 -9.80 -2.43 -8.24
N SER A 138 -9.38 -3.33 -9.15
CA SER A 138 -9.31 -4.76 -8.90
C SER A 138 -7.98 -5.21 -8.28
N MET A 139 -6.98 -4.33 -8.28
CA MET A 139 -5.65 -4.55 -7.71
C MET A 139 -5.07 -3.25 -7.16
N ILE A 140 -4.39 -3.32 -6.02
CA ILE A 140 -3.60 -2.22 -5.45
C ILE A 140 -2.13 -2.62 -5.46
N LEU A 141 -1.29 -1.73 -5.96
CA LEU A 141 0.17 -1.81 -5.88
C LEU A 141 0.65 -0.74 -4.90
N ALA A 142 1.32 -1.13 -3.84
CA ALA A 142 1.82 -0.21 -2.81
C ALA A 142 3.36 -0.24 -2.78
N ASP A 143 3.97 0.83 -3.23
CA ASP A 143 5.43 0.99 -3.26
C ASP A 143 5.88 1.59 -1.93
N GLU A 144 6.37 0.74 -1.02
CA GLU A 144 6.84 1.11 0.32
C GLU A 144 5.81 1.91 1.14
N PRO A 145 4.59 1.37 1.34
CA PRO A 145 3.48 2.16 1.90
C PRO A 145 3.67 2.58 3.35
N ILE A 146 4.66 2.04 4.05
CA ILE A 146 4.95 2.32 5.46
C ILE A 146 6.34 2.92 5.68
N ALA A 147 7.10 3.20 4.60
CA ALA A 147 8.40 3.83 4.73
C ALA A 147 8.27 5.20 5.40
N SER A 148 9.18 5.51 6.28
CA SER A 148 9.22 6.79 7.02
C SER A 148 8.03 7.04 7.97
N LEU A 149 7.24 6.01 8.30
CA LEU A 149 6.21 6.08 9.31
C LEU A 149 6.71 5.51 10.65
N ASP A 150 6.22 6.09 11.74
CA ASP A 150 6.41 5.48 13.05
C ASP A 150 5.67 4.12 13.15
N PRO A 151 6.06 3.23 14.08
CA PRO A 151 5.50 1.88 14.18
C PRO A 151 3.98 1.82 14.32
N TYR A 152 3.39 2.78 15.03
CA TYR A 152 1.93 2.84 15.21
C TYR A 152 1.21 3.15 13.90
N ASN A 153 1.65 4.19 13.18
CA ASN A 153 1.06 4.56 11.90
C ASN A 153 1.34 3.50 10.81
N ALA A 154 2.52 2.88 10.80
CA ALA A 154 2.84 1.77 9.91
C ALA A 154 1.86 0.60 10.10
N ARG A 155 1.55 0.23 11.36
CA ARG A 155 0.56 -0.79 11.68
C ARG A 155 -0.82 -0.41 11.15
N LEU A 156 -1.30 0.80 11.42
CA LEU A 156 -2.62 1.27 10.95
C LEU A 156 -2.75 1.22 9.42
N VAL A 157 -1.68 1.56 8.69
CA VAL A 157 -1.65 1.49 7.22
C VAL A 157 -1.74 0.04 6.74
N MET A 158 -0.96 -0.88 7.32
CA MET A 158 -0.99 -2.30 6.92
C MET A 158 -2.32 -2.96 7.26
N GLU A 159 -2.89 -2.69 8.44
CA GLU A 159 -4.23 -3.17 8.83
C GLU A 159 -5.31 -2.64 7.89
N SER A 160 -5.19 -1.37 7.46
CA SER A 160 -6.11 -0.78 6.49
C SER A 160 -6.03 -1.49 5.13
N LEU A 161 -4.83 -1.76 4.62
CA LEU A 161 -4.63 -2.48 3.36
C LEU A 161 -5.15 -3.93 3.45
N GLN A 162 -4.91 -4.61 4.57
CA GLN A 162 -5.43 -5.96 4.80
C GLN A 162 -6.96 -5.98 4.89
N LYS A 163 -7.55 -5.01 5.58
CA LYS A 163 -9.02 -4.85 5.64
C LYS A 163 -9.62 -4.61 4.26
N ILE A 164 -9.02 -3.72 3.46
CA ILE A 164 -9.44 -3.43 2.09
C ILE A 164 -9.34 -4.70 1.22
N HIS A 165 -8.22 -5.45 1.30
CA HIS A 165 -8.04 -6.72 0.61
C HIS A 165 -9.20 -7.68 0.91
N LYS A 166 -9.52 -7.88 2.19
CA LYS A 166 -10.56 -8.82 2.63
C LYS A 166 -11.97 -8.35 2.25
N GLU A 167 -12.31 -7.08 2.54
CA GLU A 167 -13.66 -6.55 2.32
C GLU A 167 -14.02 -6.39 0.85
N LYS A 168 -13.06 -5.92 0.04
CA LYS A 168 -13.28 -5.70 -1.40
C LYS A 168 -12.91 -6.90 -2.26
N ASN A 169 -12.32 -7.94 -1.68
CA ASN A 169 -11.84 -9.14 -2.38
C ASN A 169 -10.91 -8.78 -3.57
N ILE A 170 -9.93 -7.92 -3.33
CA ILE A 170 -8.96 -7.45 -4.33
C ILE A 170 -7.54 -7.88 -3.98
N THR A 171 -6.69 -8.05 -4.98
CA THR A 171 -5.27 -8.31 -4.75
C THR A 171 -4.53 -7.04 -4.31
N VAL A 172 -3.68 -7.16 -3.28
CA VAL A 172 -2.81 -6.09 -2.83
C VAL A 172 -1.36 -6.57 -2.91
N ILE A 173 -0.51 -5.85 -3.62
CA ILE A 173 0.92 -6.15 -3.73
C ILE A 173 1.70 -5.00 -3.10
N CYS A 174 2.47 -5.30 -2.06
CA CYS A 174 3.24 -4.31 -1.30
C CYS A 174 4.74 -4.56 -1.41
N ASN A 175 5.51 -3.55 -1.78
CA ASN A 175 6.95 -3.56 -1.50
C ASN A 175 7.16 -3.27 -0.02
N LEU A 176 7.87 -4.16 0.67
CA LEU A 176 8.14 -4.08 2.10
C LEU A 176 9.64 -4.21 2.37
N HIS A 177 10.13 -3.47 3.36
CA HIS A 177 11.55 -3.55 3.77
C HIS A 177 11.77 -4.55 4.90
N THR A 178 10.77 -4.77 5.76
CA THR A 178 10.89 -5.60 6.95
C THR A 178 10.24 -6.96 6.72
N LEU A 179 10.95 -8.00 7.10
CA LEU A 179 10.52 -9.39 7.00
C LEU A 179 9.28 -9.66 7.86
N ASP A 180 9.26 -9.12 9.07
CA ASP A 180 8.15 -9.32 10.02
C ASP A 180 6.83 -8.75 9.50
N THR A 181 6.87 -7.55 8.91
CA THR A 181 5.67 -6.98 8.29
C THR A 181 5.16 -7.87 7.16
N ALA A 182 6.06 -8.40 6.33
CA ALA A 182 5.69 -9.31 5.26
C ALA A 182 5.10 -10.61 5.80
N LYS A 183 5.74 -11.24 6.80
CA LYS A 183 5.25 -12.46 7.44
C LYS A 183 3.91 -12.26 8.16
N LYS A 184 3.69 -11.09 8.77
CA LYS A 184 2.48 -10.82 9.57
C LYS A 184 1.25 -10.53 8.71
N TYR A 185 1.42 -9.83 7.58
CA TYR A 185 0.29 -9.28 6.84
C TYR A 185 0.04 -9.92 5.47
N CYS A 186 1.01 -10.63 4.91
CA CYS A 186 0.91 -11.15 3.54
C CYS A 186 0.62 -12.65 3.52
N ASP A 187 -0.19 -13.07 2.53
CA ASP A 187 -0.49 -14.48 2.26
C ASP A 187 0.62 -15.17 1.45
N ARG A 188 1.44 -14.36 0.75
CA ARG A 188 2.54 -14.82 -0.13
C ARG A 188 3.67 -13.80 -0.10
N ILE A 189 4.90 -14.28 -0.11
CA ILE A 189 6.10 -13.45 -0.16
C ILE A 189 6.89 -13.75 -1.43
N ILE A 190 7.29 -12.69 -2.12
CA ILE A 190 8.22 -12.72 -3.26
C ILE A 190 9.53 -12.09 -2.81
N GLY A 191 10.60 -12.88 -2.73
CA GLY A 191 11.95 -12.42 -2.41
C GLY A 191 12.72 -12.05 -3.69
N MET A 192 13.19 -10.81 -3.76
CA MET A 192 13.96 -10.31 -4.91
C MET A 192 15.42 -10.02 -4.52
N LYS A 193 16.35 -10.47 -5.37
CA LYS A 193 17.79 -10.21 -5.24
C LYS A 193 18.37 -9.85 -6.62
N THR A 194 18.94 -8.66 -6.75
CA THR A 194 19.59 -8.19 -8.00
C THR A 194 18.76 -8.41 -9.26
N GLY A 195 17.47 -8.07 -9.21
CA GLY A 195 16.55 -8.19 -10.35
C GLY A 195 15.94 -9.58 -10.55
N ASN A 196 16.33 -10.58 -9.76
CA ASN A 196 15.83 -11.95 -9.88
C ASN A 196 14.88 -12.27 -8.71
N ILE A 197 13.87 -13.10 -8.98
CA ILE A 197 13.04 -13.71 -7.93
C ILE A 197 13.81 -14.95 -7.43
N VAL A 198 14.12 -14.95 -6.13
CA VAL A 198 14.86 -16.03 -5.46
C VAL A 198 14.00 -16.79 -4.46
N PHE A 199 12.84 -16.25 -4.12
CA PHE A 199 11.82 -16.89 -3.28
C PHE A 199 10.43 -16.47 -3.75
N ASP A 200 9.47 -17.40 -3.75
CA ASP A 200 8.09 -17.14 -4.11
C ASP A 200 7.18 -18.22 -3.49
N ASP A 201 6.72 -18.00 -2.27
CA ASP A 201 5.89 -18.96 -1.53
C ASP A 201 5.17 -18.30 -0.33
N GLN A 202 4.50 -19.13 0.48
CA GLN A 202 3.87 -18.73 1.74
C GLN A 202 4.92 -18.25 2.75
N PRO A 203 4.57 -17.29 3.64
CA PRO A 203 5.50 -16.72 4.63
C PRO A 203 6.18 -17.75 5.54
N GLU A 204 5.46 -18.83 5.90
CA GLU A 204 5.93 -19.88 6.78
C GLU A 204 7.07 -20.71 6.18
N LEU A 205 7.16 -20.76 4.85
CA LEU A 205 8.20 -21.48 4.13
C LEU A 205 9.47 -20.65 3.93
N LEU A 206 9.45 -19.36 4.28
CA LEU A 206 10.64 -18.50 4.20
C LEU A 206 11.56 -18.74 5.38
N LYS A 207 12.60 -19.55 5.14
CA LYS A 207 13.64 -19.87 6.11
C LYS A 207 14.58 -18.68 6.34
N ASP A 208 15.18 -18.59 7.53
CA ASP A 208 16.11 -17.52 7.88
C ASP A 208 17.34 -17.47 6.97
N GLU A 209 17.82 -18.63 6.50
CA GLU A 209 18.92 -18.70 5.54
C GLU A 209 18.57 -18.03 4.21
N THR A 210 17.37 -18.31 3.68
CA THR A 210 16.86 -17.69 2.44
C THR A 210 16.63 -16.19 2.66
N ALA A 211 16.10 -15.79 3.81
CA ALA A 211 15.91 -14.38 4.14
C ALA A 211 17.26 -13.64 4.22
N ARG A 212 18.28 -14.25 4.86
CA ARG A 212 19.64 -13.69 4.88
C ARG A 212 20.26 -13.58 3.48
N ASP A 213 19.99 -14.51 2.59
CA ASP A 213 20.46 -14.44 1.20
C ASP A 213 19.76 -13.30 0.42
N ILE A 214 18.46 -13.08 0.64
CA ILE A 214 17.68 -11.99 0.02
C ILE A 214 18.20 -10.62 0.45
N TYR A 215 18.43 -10.43 1.76
CA TYR A 215 18.86 -9.14 2.32
C TYR A 215 20.39 -8.96 2.29
N GLY A 216 21.17 -10.02 2.24
CA GLY A 216 22.64 -9.97 2.23
C GLY A 216 23.20 -9.23 3.45
N ALA A 217 24.05 -8.20 3.23
CA ALA A 217 24.64 -7.42 4.31
C ALA A 217 23.62 -6.61 5.15
N GLU A 218 22.43 -6.34 4.64
CA GLU A 218 21.33 -5.67 5.35
C GLU A 218 20.45 -6.64 6.16
N ALA A 219 20.83 -7.93 6.20
CA ALA A 219 20.03 -8.95 6.88
C ALA A 219 19.88 -8.66 8.38
N GLU A 220 20.93 -8.23 9.04
CA GLU A 220 20.90 -7.95 10.48
C GLU A 220 19.96 -6.79 10.79
N GLU A 221 19.98 -5.71 10.02
CA GLU A 221 19.05 -4.60 10.18
C GLU A 221 17.60 -5.01 9.93
N ALA A 222 17.35 -5.86 8.91
CA ALA A 222 16.02 -6.38 8.61
C ALA A 222 15.48 -7.30 9.73
N PHE A 223 16.36 -8.01 10.43
CA PHE A 223 16.02 -8.86 11.57
C PHE A 223 15.94 -8.07 12.89
N GLU A 224 16.80 -7.06 13.12
CA GLU A 224 16.77 -6.22 14.33
C GLU A 224 15.56 -5.27 14.35
N ALA A 225 15.17 -4.71 13.21
CA ALA A 225 13.92 -3.95 13.09
C ALA A 225 12.70 -4.82 13.47
N ALA A 226 12.80 -6.12 13.27
CA ALA A 226 11.82 -7.12 13.67
C ALA A 226 11.70 -7.23 15.19
N ILE A 227 12.82 -7.38 15.90
CA ILE A 227 12.87 -7.56 17.35
C ILE A 227 12.33 -6.33 18.09
N THR A 228 12.63 -5.11 17.62
CA THR A 228 12.15 -3.86 18.23
C THR A 228 10.66 -3.61 18.01
N SER A 229 10.08 -4.02 16.89
CA SER A 229 8.66 -3.85 16.63
C SER A 229 7.77 -4.85 17.40
N THR A 230 8.24 -6.07 17.61
CA THR A 230 7.50 -7.12 18.32
C THR A 230 7.50 -6.88 19.83
N SER A 231 8.64 -6.43 20.41
CA SER A 231 8.77 -6.18 21.86
C SER A 231 7.93 -4.98 22.35
N LEU A 232 7.66 -3.99 21.50
CA LEU A 232 6.80 -2.86 21.85
C LEU A 232 5.30 -3.21 21.81
N GLY A 233 4.89 -4.19 21.00
CA GLY A 233 3.51 -4.69 20.93
C GLY A 233 3.11 -5.46 22.18
N ASP A 234 3.93 -6.39 22.62
CA ASP A 234 3.67 -7.27 23.79
C ASP A 234 3.66 -6.51 25.13
N ASN A 235 4.43 -5.43 25.25
CA ASN A 235 4.45 -4.62 26.46
C ASN A 235 3.21 -3.72 26.63
N GLN A 236 2.58 -3.29 25.56
CA GLN A 236 1.34 -2.48 25.63
C GLN A 236 0.13 -3.36 25.95
N GLU A 237 0.04 -4.57 25.45
CA GLU A 237 -1.04 -5.51 25.82
C GLU A 237 -0.97 -5.92 27.30
N ARG A 238 0.23 -6.08 27.86
CA ARG A 238 0.42 -6.34 29.30
C ARG A 238 0.04 -5.17 30.20
N LEU A 239 0.25 -3.92 29.75
CA LEU A 239 -0.14 -2.70 30.50
C LEU A 239 -1.63 -2.43 30.45
N ILE A 240 -2.35 -2.84 29.42
CA ILE A 240 -3.81 -2.72 29.31
C ILE A 240 -4.52 -3.84 30.07
N GLY A 241 -3.94 -5.05 30.09
CA GLY A 241 -4.45 -6.21 30.85
C GLY A 241 -4.39 -5.99 32.38
N ASN A 242 -3.37 -5.31 32.89
CA ASN A 242 -3.22 -5.06 34.33
C ASN A 242 -4.12 -3.94 34.89
N LYS A 243 -4.68 -3.06 34.05
CA LYS A 243 -5.63 -2.01 34.52
C LYS A 243 -7.07 -2.49 34.65
N LYS A 244 -7.41 -3.72 34.28
CA LYS A 244 -8.76 -4.30 34.45
C LYS A 244 -8.91 -5.19 35.69
N GLY A 245 -7.84 -5.35 36.49
CA GLY A 245 -7.83 -6.21 37.67
C GLY A 245 -7.88 -5.52 39.03
N GLU A 246 -7.81 -4.19 39.10
CA GLU A 246 -7.87 -3.45 40.38
C GLU A 246 -9.07 -2.51 40.38
N GLY A 247 -10.18 -3.06 40.81
CA GLY A 247 -11.38 -2.27 41.06
C GLY A 247 -12.58 -3.15 41.35
N LEU A 248 -12.63 -3.66 42.59
CA LEU A 248 -13.86 -4.02 43.34
C LEU A 248 -13.44 -4.89 44.56
N ASP A 249 -13.15 -4.24 45.63
CA ASP A 249 -13.51 -4.66 47.00
C ASP A 249 -13.77 -3.43 47.86
#